data_bf22bf8d8a3f78352eb3451297acb514
#
_entry.id   bf22bf8d8a3f78352eb3451297acb514
#
_cell.length_a   1.000
_cell.length_b   1.000
_cell.length_c   1.000
_cell.angle_alpha   90.00
_cell.angle_beta   90.00
_cell.angle_gamma   90.00
#
_symmetry.space_group_name_H-M   'P 1'
#
loop_
_entity.id
_entity.type
_entity.pdbx_description
1 polymer ?
#
loop_
_entity_poly.entity_id
_entity_poly.type
_entity_poly.pdbx_seq_one_letter_code
_entity_poly.pdbx_strand_id
1 'polypeptide(L)'
;MNLVIDTNWALDLLLFDEPAAASVRAALQTGQARWLATQGMRGELARVLTYAVLQKQLAARHCAAEQVLAAFDNLARLLPAAPRAPVLCSDADDQPFIDLALAHQATLLTKDRRVLATARRLAPLGARVAQRWNAVNEARCQTANKCFHSQQILKSGGV
;
A
#
# COMPACT_ATOMS: atom_id res chain seq x y z
N MET A 1 -7.44 6.73 -5.83
CA MET A 1 -6.10 6.17 -6.02
C MET A 1 -5.91 4.94 -5.16
N ASN A 2 -5.22 3.91 -5.64
CA ASN A 2 -5.01 2.67 -4.89
C ASN A 2 -3.68 2.70 -4.14
N LEU A 3 -3.70 2.29 -2.87
CA LEU A 3 -2.53 2.09 -2.01
C LEU A 3 -2.46 0.64 -1.58
N VAL A 4 -1.25 0.11 -1.49
CA VAL A 4 -0.91 -1.09 -0.71
C VAL A 4 0.06 -0.63 0.36
N ILE A 5 -0.14 -1.05 1.60
CA ILE A 5 0.63 -0.56 2.75
C ILE A 5 1.25 -1.77 3.43
N ASP A 6 2.58 -1.79 3.58
CA ASP A 6 3.26 -2.87 4.29
C ASP A 6 2.97 -2.84 5.79
N THR A 7 3.30 -3.93 6.48
CA THR A 7 2.99 -4.10 7.90
C THR A 7 3.64 -3.03 8.78
N ASN A 8 4.87 -2.60 8.49
CA ASN A 8 5.54 -1.55 9.25
C ASN A 8 4.85 -0.18 9.09
N TRP A 9 4.47 0.16 7.85
CA TRP A 9 3.70 1.37 7.58
C TRP A 9 2.29 1.31 8.18
N ALA A 10 1.67 0.12 8.18
CA ALA A 10 0.37 -0.07 8.83
C ALA A 10 0.45 0.18 10.34
N LEU A 11 1.52 -0.26 11.00
CA LEU A 11 1.76 0.04 12.41
C LEU A 11 1.97 1.54 12.66
N ASP A 12 2.70 2.25 11.80
CA ASP A 12 2.85 3.71 11.90
C ASP A 12 1.50 4.43 11.79
N LEU A 13 0.65 3.96 10.90
CA LEU A 13 -0.66 4.55 10.65
C LEU A 13 -1.67 4.24 11.77
N LEU A 14 -1.67 3.01 12.29
CA LEU A 14 -2.75 2.49 13.13
C LEU A 14 -2.39 2.49 14.63
N LEU A 15 -1.12 2.31 14.98
CA LEU A 15 -0.68 2.17 16.37
C LEU A 15 0.19 3.35 16.81
N PHE A 16 1.19 3.74 16.01
CA PHE A 16 2.18 4.73 16.44
C PHE A 16 1.74 6.17 16.19
N ASP A 17 0.74 6.38 15.34
CA ASP A 17 0.25 7.70 14.94
C ASP A 17 1.37 8.63 14.46
N GLU A 18 2.27 8.07 13.65
CA GLU A 18 3.42 8.79 13.16
C GLU A 18 3.01 10.02 12.32
N PRO A 19 3.66 11.18 12.48
CA PRO A 19 3.32 12.38 11.72
C PRO A 19 3.37 12.17 10.21
N ALA A 20 4.29 11.31 9.73
CA ALA A 20 4.39 10.97 8.32
C ALA A 20 3.16 10.20 7.78
N ALA A 21 2.38 9.56 8.65
CA ALA A 21 1.17 8.82 8.29
C ALA A 21 -0.10 9.71 8.27
N ALA A 22 -0.04 10.92 8.81
CA ALA A 22 -1.21 11.81 8.91
C ALA A 22 -1.82 12.13 7.54
N SER A 23 -1.00 12.38 6.53
CA SER A 23 -1.45 12.66 5.15
C SER A 23 -2.07 11.42 4.48
N VAL A 24 -1.57 10.23 4.76
CA VAL A 24 -2.17 8.96 4.31
C VAL A 24 -3.52 8.77 4.95
N ARG A 25 -3.62 8.97 6.28
CA ARG A 25 -4.88 8.86 7.02
C ARG A 25 -5.94 9.80 6.45
N ALA A 26 -5.60 11.08 6.24
CA ALA A 26 -6.50 12.05 5.64
C ALA A 26 -6.97 11.63 4.24
N ALA A 27 -6.07 11.13 3.39
CA ALA A 27 -6.40 10.66 2.05
C ALA A 27 -7.33 9.44 2.06
N LEU A 28 -7.16 8.52 3.01
CA LEU A 28 -8.05 7.37 3.20
C LEU A 28 -9.44 7.81 3.69
N GLN A 29 -9.49 8.70 4.69
CA GLN A 29 -10.75 9.20 5.26
C GLN A 29 -11.57 10.02 4.26
N THR A 30 -10.94 10.79 3.39
CA THR A 30 -11.60 11.60 2.36
C THR A 30 -11.92 10.82 1.09
N GLY A 31 -11.52 9.54 0.99
CA GLY A 31 -11.69 8.72 -0.20
C GLY A 31 -10.78 9.08 -1.38
N GLN A 32 -9.83 9.98 -1.19
CA GLN A 32 -8.79 10.29 -2.20
C GLN A 32 -7.89 9.09 -2.46
N ALA A 33 -7.66 8.28 -1.45
CA ALA A 33 -6.96 7.01 -1.55
C ALA A 33 -7.82 5.86 -1.03
N ARG A 34 -7.53 4.64 -1.52
CA ARG A 34 -8.13 3.39 -1.05
C ARG A 34 -7.00 2.44 -0.68
N TRP A 35 -6.99 1.99 0.55
CA TRP A 35 -6.06 0.98 1.01
C TRP A 35 -6.55 -0.41 0.59
N LEU A 36 -5.80 -1.07 -0.27
CA LEU A 36 -6.05 -2.44 -0.71
C LEU A 36 -5.19 -3.39 0.12
N ALA A 37 -5.77 -4.44 0.62
CA ALA A 37 -5.09 -5.47 1.40
C ALA A 37 -5.69 -6.85 1.12
N THR A 38 -5.03 -7.90 1.56
CA THR A 38 -5.53 -9.28 1.55
C THR A 38 -5.75 -9.78 2.96
N GLN A 39 -6.50 -10.88 3.09
CA GLN A 39 -6.65 -11.56 4.38
C GLN A 39 -5.31 -12.03 4.95
N GLY A 40 -4.36 -12.42 4.10
CA GLY A 40 -3.00 -12.78 4.50
C GLY A 40 -2.25 -11.62 5.16
N MET A 41 -2.35 -10.41 4.61
CA MET A 41 -1.73 -9.20 5.18
C MET A 41 -2.35 -8.82 6.52
N ARG A 42 -3.67 -8.95 6.64
CA ARG A 42 -4.36 -8.78 7.93
C ARG A 42 -3.89 -9.79 8.97
N GLY A 43 -3.74 -11.06 8.57
CA GLY A 43 -3.24 -12.13 9.42
C GLY A 43 -1.79 -11.90 9.87
N GLU A 44 -0.95 -11.37 8.97
CA GLU A 44 0.41 -10.97 9.32
C GLU A 44 0.42 -9.83 10.35
N LEU A 45 -0.36 -8.78 10.16
CA LEU A 45 -0.51 -7.72 11.15
C LEU A 45 -0.94 -8.28 12.51
N ALA A 46 -1.95 -9.17 12.54
CA ALA A 46 -2.41 -9.81 13.76
C ALA A 46 -1.27 -10.60 14.45
N ARG A 47 -0.48 -11.36 13.68
CA ARG A 47 0.67 -12.11 14.18
C ARG A 47 1.74 -11.20 14.76
N VAL A 48 2.09 -10.13 14.04
CA VAL A 48 3.12 -9.17 14.47
C VAL A 48 2.71 -8.46 15.77
N LEU A 49 1.43 -8.14 15.94
CA LEU A 49 0.90 -7.54 17.17
C LEU A 49 1.06 -8.44 18.40
N THR A 50 1.28 -9.75 18.25
CA THR A 50 1.57 -10.67 19.36
C THR A 50 3.04 -10.63 19.82
N TYR A 51 3.93 -10.00 19.07
CA TYR A 51 5.35 -9.96 19.43
C TYR A 51 5.59 -9.11 20.69
N ALA A 52 6.48 -9.58 21.56
CA ALA A 52 6.72 -8.96 22.85
C ALA A 52 7.03 -7.45 22.78
N VAL A 53 7.75 -7.02 21.76
CA VAL A 53 8.06 -5.59 21.54
C VAL A 53 6.78 -4.80 21.30
N LEU A 54 5.86 -5.30 20.46
CA LEU A 54 4.61 -4.61 20.16
C LEU A 54 3.60 -4.71 21.31
N GLN A 55 3.59 -5.80 22.07
CA GLN A 55 2.76 -5.92 23.27
C GLN A 55 3.15 -4.83 24.31
N LYS A 56 4.43 -4.54 24.46
CA LYS A 56 4.90 -3.43 25.33
C LYS A 56 4.42 -2.07 24.79
N GLN A 57 4.44 -1.87 23.47
CA GLN A 57 3.98 -0.63 22.85
C GLN A 57 2.47 -0.45 22.96
N LEU A 58 1.70 -1.52 22.78
CA LEU A 58 0.26 -1.53 22.99
C LEU A 58 -0.10 -1.15 24.44
N ALA A 59 0.54 -1.81 25.40
CA ALA A 59 0.33 -1.52 26.82
C ALA A 59 0.68 -0.05 27.18
N ALA A 60 1.80 0.47 26.69
CA ALA A 60 2.23 1.86 26.93
C ALA A 60 1.25 2.89 26.35
N ARG A 61 0.48 2.52 25.32
CA ARG A 61 -0.52 3.38 24.67
C ARG A 61 -1.95 3.10 25.12
N HIS A 62 -2.14 2.20 26.08
CA HIS A 62 -3.46 1.74 26.52
C HIS A 62 -4.34 1.28 25.34
N CYS A 63 -3.72 0.62 24.36
CA CYS A 63 -4.37 0.14 23.14
C CYS A 63 -4.34 -1.40 23.11
N ALA A 64 -5.45 -2.01 22.73
CA ALA A 64 -5.52 -3.44 22.52
C ALA A 64 -5.23 -3.79 21.05
N ALA A 65 -4.67 -4.97 20.79
CA ALA A 65 -4.43 -5.46 19.43
C ALA A 65 -5.70 -5.49 18.57
N GLU A 66 -6.84 -5.83 19.18
CA GLU A 66 -8.16 -5.85 18.56
C GLU A 66 -8.58 -4.46 18.05
N GLN A 67 -8.20 -3.39 18.73
CA GLN A 67 -8.48 -2.02 18.30
C GLN A 67 -7.68 -1.66 17.05
N VAL A 68 -6.42 -2.10 16.97
CA VAL A 68 -5.58 -1.92 15.78
C VAL A 68 -6.16 -2.69 14.59
N LEU A 69 -6.59 -3.93 14.80
CA LEU A 69 -7.21 -4.76 13.77
C LEU A 69 -8.57 -4.20 13.31
N ALA A 70 -9.37 -3.68 14.24
CA ALA A 70 -10.63 -3.01 13.89
C ALA A 70 -10.38 -1.74 13.06
N ALA A 71 -9.36 -0.96 13.39
CA ALA A 71 -8.98 0.21 12.61
C ALA A 71 -8.49 -0.18 11.20
N PHE A 72 -7.73 -1.29 11.09
CA PHE A 72 -7.36 -1.85 9.80
C PHE A 72 -8.60 -2.24 8.99
N ASP A 73 -9.54 -2.98 9.57
CA ASP A 73 -10.77 -3.45 8.91
C ASP A 73 -11.65 -2.30 8.44
N ASN A 74 -11.64 -1.17 9.15
CA ASN A 74 -12.38 0.04 8.77
C ASN A 74 -11.75 0.82 7.62
N LEU A 75 -10.43 0.79 7.48
CA LEU A 75 -9.69 1.59 6.49
C LEU A 75 -9.29 0.79 5.25
N ALA A 76 -9.02 -0.50 5.39
CA ALA A 76 -8.56 -1.37 4.32
C ALA A 76 -9.72 -2.06 3.62
N ARG A 77 -9.65 -2.13 2.29
CA ARG A 77 -10.52 -2.98 1.48
C ARG A 77 -9.84 -4.33 1.26
N LEU A 78 -10.42 -5.38 1.79
CA LEU A 78 -9.93 -6.74 1.57
C LEU A 78 -10.26 -7.23 0.15
N LEU A 79 -9.25 -7.75 -0.51
CA LEU A 79 -9.30 -8.33 -1.84
C LEU A 79 -8.73 -9.77 -1.80
N PRO A 80 -9.08 -10.61 -2.78
CA PRO A 80 -8.40 -11.88 -2.98
C PRO A 80 -6.88 -11.70 -3.18
N ALA A 81 -6.10 -12.73 -2.90
CA ALA A 81 -4.68 -12.76 -3.19
C ALA A 81 -4.45 -12.55 -4.70
N ALA A 82 -3.50 -11.68 -5.03
CA ALA A 82 -3.16 -11.39 -6.41
C ALA A 82 -2.27 -12.49 -7.03
N PRO A 83 -2.29 -12.66 -8.37
CA PRO A 83 -1.33 -13.49 -9.06
C PRO A 83 0.10 -13.02 -8.82
N ARG A 84 1.05 -13.96 -8.83
CA ARG A 84 2.46 -13.63 -8.61
C ARG A 84 3.00 -12.69 -9.69
N ALA A 85 3.58 -11.59 -9.24
CA ALA A 85 4.21 -10.61 -10.12
C ALA A 85 5.49 -11.16 -10.78
N PRO A 86 5.85 -10.71 -11.99
CA PRO A 86 7.12 -11.09 -12.63
C PRO A 86 8.34 -10.46 -11.94
N VAL A 87 8.12 -9.46 -11.09
CA VAL A 87 9.16 -8.82 -10.28
C VAL A 87 9.19 -9.48 -8.91
N LEU A 88 10.28 -10.16 -8.60
CA LEU A 88 10.44 -10.86 -7.33
C LEU A 88 11.18 -9.99 -6.31
N CYS A 89 10.68 -10.00 -5.06
CA CYS A 89 11.40 -9.53 -3.89
C CYS A 89 12.45 -10.56 -3.45
N SER A 90 13.54 -10.10 -2.86
CA SER A 90 14.51 -10.97 -2.22
C SER A 90 13.98 -11.60 -0.92
N ASP A 91 12.95 -10.98 -0.33
CA ASP A 91 12.21 -11.55 0.78
C ASP A 91 10.85 -12.07 0.28
N ALA A 92 10.61 -13.36 0.51
CA ALA A 92 9.39 -14.02 0.06
C ALA A 92 8.15 -13.56 0.84
N ASP A 93 8.33 -13.14 2.09
CA ASP A 93 7.24 -12.68 2.95
C ASP A 93 6.68 -11.32 2.47
N ASP A 94 7.51 -10.52 1.80
CA ASP A 94 7.10 -9.23 1.23
C ASP A 94 6.48 -9.36 -0.17
N GLN A 95 6.63 -10.50 -0.83
CA GLN A 95 6.14 -10.70 -2.19
C GLN A 95 4.63 -10.43 -2.36
N PRO A 96 3.74 -10.83 -1.45
CA PRO A 96 2.31 -10.56 -1.58
C PRO A 96 1.96 -9.07 -1.74
N PHE A 97 2.72 -8.16 -1.10
CA PHE A 97 2.52 -6.72 -1.23
C PHE A 97 2.84 -6.23 -2.65
N ILE A 98 3.91 -6.76 -3.25
CA ILE A 98 4.30 -6.46 -4.64
C ILE A 98 3.26 -7.01 -5.61
N ASP A 99 2.82 -8.24 -5.41
CA ASP A 99 1.82 -8.92 -6.25
C ASP A 99 0.52 -8.10 -6.29
N LEU A 100 0.03 -7.69 -5.11
CA LEU A 100 -1.19 -6.90 -4.99
C LEU A 100 -1.03 -5.50 -5.60
N ALA A 101 0.11 -4.84 -5.35
CA ALA A 101 0.38 -3.52 -5.88
C ALA A 101 0.41 -3.52 -7.40
N LEU A 102 1.04 -4.53 -8.02
CA LEU A 102 1.10 -4.64 -9.47
C LEU A 102 -0.26 -4.96 -10.07
N ALA A 103 -1.00 -5.92 -9.51
CA ALA A 103 -2.32 -6.33 -10.02
C ALA A 103 -3.33 -5.17 -10.04
N HIS A 104 -3.18 -4.21 -9.14
CA HIS A 104 -4.10 -3.07 -9.01
C HIS A 104 -3.50 -1.72 -9.38
N GLN A 105 -2.31 -1.71 -10.02
CA GLN A 105 -1.58 -0.48 -10.40
C GLN A 105 -1.52 0.52 -9.24
N ALA A 106 -1.20 -0.02 -8.06
CA ALA A 106 -1.21 0.72 -6.81
C ALA A 106 0.17 1.29 -6.47
N THR A 107 0.18 2.25 -5.56
CA THR A 107 1.40 2.67 -4.87
C THR A 107 1.59 1.82 -3.63
N LEU A 108 2.71 1.11 -3.55
CA LEU A 108 3.13 0.35 -2.37
C LEU A 108 3.95 1.25 -1.44
N LEU A 109 3.41 1.50 -0.25
CA LEU A 109 4.12 2.23 0.81
C LEU A 109 4.89 1.23 1.67
N THR A 110 6.20 1.39 1.72
CA THR A 110 7.10 0.51 2.49
C THR A 110 8.32 1.26 3.00
N LYS A 111 8.88 0.79 4.11
CA LYS A 111 10.19 1.19 4.63
C LYS A 111 11.26 0.12 4.39
N ASP A 112 10.86 -1.06 3.93
CA ASP A 112 11.77 -2.15 3.69
C ASP A 112 12.63 -1.89 2.44
N ARG A 113 13.97 -1.98 2.61
CA ARG A 113 14.94 -1.73 1.54
C ARG A 113 14.86 -2.76 0.42
N ARG A 114 14.46 -4.00 0.71
CA ARG A 114 14.34 -5.08 -0.27
C ARG A 114 13.17 -4.82 -1.20
N VAL A 115 12.05 -4.35 -0.64
CA VAL A 115 10.89 -3.93 -1.42
C VAL A 115 11.19 -2.65 -2.21
N LEU A 116 11.81 -1.65 -1.59
CA LEU A 116 12.23 -0.40 -2.27
C LEU A 116 13.17 -0.67 -3.46
N ALA A 117 14.02 -1.68 -3.38
CA ALA A 117 14.91 -2.08 -4.48
C ALA A 117 14.15 -2.57 -5.73
N THR A 118 12.88 -2.95 -5.61
CA THR A 118 12.04 -3.38 -6.74
C THR A 118 11.42 -2.21 -7.53
N ALA A 119 11.47 -0.99 -6.99
CA ALA A 119 10.77 0.18 -7.51
C ALA A 119 11.01 0.44 -9.01
N ARG A 120 12.28 0.39 -9.45
CA ARG A 120 12.65 0.62 -10.86
C ARG A 120 12.08 -0.43 -11.80
N ARG A 121 11.93 -1.68 -11.33
CA ARG A 121 11.39 -2.79 -12.13
C ARG A 121 9.87 -2.78 -12.17
N LEU A 122 9.21 -2.26 -11.13
CA LEU A 122 7.74 -2.18 -11.04
C LEU A 122 7.16 -0.97 -11.76
N ALA A 123 7.88 0.15 -11.80
CA ALA A 123 7.39 1.39 -12.40
C ALA A 123 6.91 1.24 -13.86
N PRO A 124 7.65 0.61 -14.79
CA PRO A 124 7.19 0.42 -16.17
C PRO A 124 6.00 -0.54 -16.28
N LEU A 125 5.74 -1.35 -15.26
CA LEU A 125 4.60 -2.28 -15.20
C LEU A 125 3.34 -1.66 -14.59
N GLY A 126 3.42 -0.39 -14.13
CA GLY A 126 2.28 0.35 -13.64
C GLY A 126 2.11 0.39 -12.11
N ALA A 127 3.00 -0.24 -11.33
CA ALA A 127 3.01 -0.12 -9.88
C ALA A 127 4.15 0.79 -9.41
N ARG A 128 3.94 1.51 -8.32
CA ARG A 128 4.93 2.38 -7.71
C ARG A 128 5.31 1.86 -6.33
N VAL A 129 6.56 2.07 -5.93
CA VAL A 129 7.01 1.80 -4.57
C VAL A 129 7.55 3.09 -3.99
N ALA A 130 7.10 3.45 -2.81
CA ALA A 130 7.47 4.70 -2.15
C ALA A 130 7.69 4.49 -0.65
N GLN A 131 8.70 5.16 -0.12
CA GLN A 131 8.97 5.19 1.32
C GLN A 131 8.11 6.22 2.04
N ARG A 132 7.65 7.26 1.32
CA ARG A 132 6.83 8.34 1.86
C ARG A 132 5.65 8.60 0.94
N TRP A 133 4.54 8.96 1.54
CA TRP A 133 3.37 9.41 0.82
C TRP A 133 3.50 10.90 0.45
N ASN A 134 3.20 11.23 -0.80
CA ASN A 134 3.22 12.61 -1.28
C ASN A 134 2.01 12.85 -2.19
N ALA A 135 0.91 13.33 -1.61
CA ALA A 135 -0.37 13.54 -2.30
C ALA A 135 -0.25 14.41 -3.56
N VAL A 136 0.68 15.36 -3.57
CA VAL A 136 0.86 16.32 -4.67
C VAL A 136 1.48 15.69 -5.92
N ASN A 137 2.42 14.75 -5.77
CA ASN A 137 3.06 14.07 -6.90
C ASN A 137 2.19 13.00 -7.56
N GLU A 138 1.21 12.49 -6.84
CA GLU A 138 0.36 11.41 -7.30
C GLU A 138 -0.79 11.92 -8.18
N ALA A 139 -1.32 13.11 -7.92
CA ALA A 139 -2.33 13.75 -8.78
C ALA A 139 -1.78 14.08 -10.18
N ARG A 140 -0.49 14.43 -10.30
CA ARG A 140 0.16 14.69 -11.60
C ARG A 140 0.36 13.45 -12.46
N CYS A 141 0.51 12.26 -11.87
CA CYS A 141 0.72 11.03 -12.61
C CYS A 141 -0.59 10.50 -13.23
N GLN A 142 -1.74 10.75 -12.59
CA GLN A 142 -3.05 10.35 -13.11
C GLN A 142 -3.49 11.18 -14.33
N THR A 143 -3.11 12.45 -14.41
CA THR A 143 -3.36 13.29 -15.58
C THR A 143 -2.50 12.90 -16.77
N ALA A 144 -1.26 12.47 -16.56
CA ALA A 144 -0.39 12.01 -17.64
C ALA A 144 -0.87 10.69 -18.27
N ASN A 145 -1.38 9.75 -17.49
CA ASN A 145 -1.92 8.47 -17.99
C ASN A 145 -3.25 8.63 -18.76
N LYS A 146 -4.07 9.60 -18.38
CA LYS A 146 -5.31 9.92 -19.15
C LYS A 146 -5.00 10.52 -20.51
N CYS A 147 -3.96 11.32 -20.63
CA CYS A 147 -3.54 11.89 -21.94
C CYS A 147 -2.99 10.82 -22.89
N PHE A 148 -2.33 9.78 -22.39
CA PHE A 148 -1.76 8.73 -23.24
C PHE A 148 -2.84 7.81 -23.83
N HIS A 149 -3.89 7.51 -23.08
CA HIS A 149 -5.02 6.68 -23.57
C HIS A 149 -5.88 7.42 -24.60
N SER A 150 -6.04 8.73 -24.48
CA SER A 150 -6.86 9.51 -25.43
C SER A 150 -6.19 9.69 -26.80
N GLN A 151 -4.87 9.59 -26.90
CA GLN A 151 -4.17 9.72 -28.18
C GLN A 151 -4.12 8.43 -29.01
N GLN A 152 -4.34 7.27 -28.39
CA GLN A 152 -4.38 6.00 -29.14
C GLN A 152 -5.73 5.75 -29.82
N ILE A 153 -6.82 6.34 -29.33
CA ILE A 153 -8.15 6.16 -29.91
C ILE A 153 -8.33 6.99 -31.19
N LEU A 154 -7.57 8.09 -31.37
CA LEU A 154 -7.67 8.96 -32.53
C LEU A 154 -6.85 8.49 -33.76
N LYS A 155 -6.06 7.43 -33.63
CA LYS A 155 -5.24 6.92 -34.76
C LYS A 155 -5.80 5.65 -35.41
N SER A 156 -6.93 5.11 -34.97
CA SER A 156 -7.55 3.91 -35.56
C SER A 156 -8.87 4.18 -36.29
N GLY A 157 -9.19 5.42 -36.58
CA GLY A 157 -10.38 5.80 -37.34
C GLY A 157 -10.02 6.54 -38.62
N GLY A 158 -9.47 5.83 -39.59
CA GLY A 158 -9.20 6.38 -40.92
C GLY A 158 -8.94 5.29 -41.93
N VAL A 159 -10.00 4.78 -42.51
CA VAL A 159 -10.18 4.40 -43.92
C VAL A 159 -11.67 4.48 -44.23
#